data_a102a73159b73c123f0169db165b0d0d
#
_entry.id   a102a73159b73c123f0169db165b0d0d
#
_cell.length_a   1.000
_cell.length_b   1.000
_cell.length_c   1.000
_cell.angle_alpha   90.00
_cell.angle_beta   90.00
_cell.angle_gamma   90.00
#
_symmetry.space_group_name_H-M   'P 1'
#
loop_
_entity.id
_entity.type
_entity.pdbx_description
1 polymer ?
#
loop_
_entity_poly.entity_id
_entity_poly.type
_entity_poly.pdbx_seq_one_letter_code
_entity_poly.pdbx_strand_id
1 'polypeptide(L)'
;MIGLFFEVIPLEGHASRYFELAAALRPELERSGGVLFIDRYTSADRPEVILSHQWWADVESLIRWRTHTQHRAIQRAGREQHFKDYRLRIGPAVDASRAASADRSLWVLYHDTKPARPAGGELFKSVYREGKFLVLSEQAPADQNTSADRKAFEITRDYTMYERAEAPQEYPPVMRHQGRTG
;
A
#
# COMPACT_ATOMS: atom_id res chain seq x y z
N MET A 1 -1.96 1.72 16.22
CA MET A 1 -1.19 1.30 15.01
C MET A 1 -1.97 1.69 13.77
N ILE A 2 -1.30 2.27 12.79
CA ILE A 2 -1.91 2.71 11.52
C ILE A 2 -1.41 1.82 10.40
N GLY A 3 -2.30 1.30 9.58
CA GLY A 3 -1.99 0.59 8.34
C GLY A 3 -1.91 1.55 7.17
N LEU A 4 -0.92 1.36 6.30
CA LEU A 4 -0.79 2.03 5.02
C LEU A 4 -0.65 0.99 3.92
N PHE A 5 -1.44 1.15 2.87
CA PHE A 5 -1.49 0.28 1.71
C PHE A 5 -1.31 1.15 0.46
N PHE A 6 -0.13 1.10 -0.10
CA PHE A 6 0.22 1.83 -1.31
C PHE A 6 0.36 0.85 -2.47
N GLU A 7 -0.69 0.76 -3.28
CA GLU A 7 -0.67 0.02 -4.53
C GLU A 7 -0.19 0.96 -5.64
N VAL A 8 0.87 0.60 -6.32
CA VAL A 8 1.45 1.40 -7.41
C VAL A 8 1.54 0.58 -8.67
N ILE A 9 1.21 1.21 -9.79
CA ILE A 9 1.42 0.70 -11.14
C ILE A 9 2.53 1.55 -11.76
N PRO A 10 3.77 1.05 -11.82
CA PRO A 10 4.83 1.76 -12.52
C PRO A 10 4.53 1.89 -14.02
N LEU A 11 5.12 2.89 -14.67
CA LEU A 11 5.18 2.93 -16.13
C LEU A 11 5.96 1.71 -16.64
N GLU A 12 5.73 1.33 -17.89
CA GLU A 12 6.44 0.21 -18.52
C GLU A 12 7.97 0.41 -18.41
N GLY A 13 8.66 -0.63 -17.95
CA GLY A 13 10.11 -0.58 -17.72
C GLY A 13 10.55 0.13 -16.44
N HIS A 14 9.65 0.75 -15.67
CA HIS A 14 10.02 1.52 -14.47
C HIS A 14 9.88 0.76 -13.14
N ALA A 15 9.54 -0.52 -13.15
CA ALA A 15 9.40 -1.31 -11.92
C ALA A 15 10.72 -1.41 -11.13
N SER A 16 11.86 -1.64 -11.81
CA SER A 16 13.18 -1.65 -11.16
C SER A 16 13.49 -0.31 -10.50
N ARG A 17 13.18 0.79 -11.19
CA ARG A 17 13.40 2.14 -10.65
C ARG A 17 12.58 2.40 -9.37
N TYR A 18 11.35 1.91 -9.29
CA TYR A 18 10.58 1.97 -8.05
C TYR A 18 11.30 1.28 -6.89
N PHE A 19 11.84 0.07 -7.09
CA PHE A 19 12.56 -0.65 -6.04
C PHE A 19 13.88 0.03 -5.65
N GLU A 20 14.63 0.59 -6.60
CA GLU A 20 15.84 1.37 -6.33
C GLU A 20 15.56 2.60 -5.46
N LEU A 21 14.54 3.39 -5.81
CA LEU A 21 14.13 4.57 -5.04
C LEU A 21 13.66 4.18 -3.65
N ALA A 22 12.93 3.08 -3.54
CA ALA A 22 12.47 2.56 -2.27
C ALA A 22 13.62 2.06 -1.37
N ALA A 23 14.63 1.42 -1.95
CA ALA A 23 15.84 0.99 -1.25
C ALA A 23 16.67 2.19 -0.77
N ALA A 24 16.83 3.21 -1.61
CA ALA A 24 17.54 4.44 -1.25
C ALA A 24 16.89 5.20 -0.08
N LEU A 25 15.58 5.11 0.08
CA LEU A 25 14.85 5.72 1.21
C LEU A 25 14.91 4.91 2.52
N ARG A 26 15.33 3.66 2.48
CA ARG A 26 15.26 2.76 3.65
C ARG A 26 16.00 3.30 4.89
N PRO A 27 17.24 3.83 4.80
CA PRO A 27 17.94 4.37 5.96
C PRO A 27 17.23 5.59 6.56
N GLU A 28 16.66 6.45 5.73
CA GLU A 28 15.92 7.63 6.18
C GLU A 28 14.60 7.25 6.86
N LEU A 29 13.90 6.26 6.31
CA LEU A 29 12.68 5.72 6.90
C LEU A 29 12.95 5.18 8.31
N GLU A 30 14.02 4.40 8.49
CA GLU A 30 14.41 3.84 9.77
C GLU A 30 14.79 4.94 10.78
N ARG A 31 15.51 5.97 10.35
CA ARG A 31 15.87 7.13 11.18
C ARG A 31 14.68 8.00 11.57
N SER A 32 13.66 8.09 10.73
CA SER A 32 12.46 8.90 11.02
C SER A 32 11.65 8.35 12.20
N GLY A 33 11.80 7.08 12.49
CA GLY A 33 11.10 6.37 13.56
C GLY A 33 9.60 6.16 13.30
N GLY A 34 8.99 5.31 14.12
CA GLY A 34 7.54 5.04 14.08
C GLY A 34 7.08 4.03 13.04
N VAL A 35 7.92 3.61 12.09
CA VAL A 35 7.61 2.47 11.24
C VAL A 35 7.81 1.17 12.04
N LEU A 36 6.75 0.36 12.14
CA LEU A 36 6.75 -0.92 12.86
C LEU A 36 6.96 -2.10 11.91
N PHE A 37 6.52 -1.95 10.67
CA PHE A 37 6.60 -2.98 9.64
C PHE A 37 6.57 -2.33 8.27
N ILE A 38 7.34 -2.88 7.34
CA ILE A 38 7.24 -2.57 5.93
C ILE A 38 7.66 -3.77 5.10
N ASP A 39 6.83 -4.11 4.13
CA ASP A 39 7.15 -5.10 3.10
C ASP A 39 6.55 -4.69 1.76
N ARG A 40 7.09 -5.26 0.69
CA ARG A 40 6.60 -5.06 -0.66
C ARG A 40 6.22 -6.37 -1.28
N TYR A 41 5.12 -6.32 -2.02
CA TYR A 41 4.51 -7.49 -2.63
C TYR A 41 4.19 -7.20 -4.09
N THR A 42 4.20 -8.23 -4.91
CA THR A 42 3.64 -8.20 -6.26
C THR A 42 2.31 -8.93 -6.27
N SER A 43 1.32 -8.37 -6.97
CA SER A 43 0.04 -9.05 -7.15
C SER A 43 0.21 -10.30 -8.00
N ALA A 44 -0.46 -11.38 -7.61
CA ALA A 44 -0.51 -12.61 -8.41
C ALA A 44 -1.53 -12.54 -9.55
N ASP A 45 -2.50 -11.64 -9.44
CA ASP A 45 -3.57 -11.45 -10.43
C ASP A 45 -3.28 -10.27 -11.38
N ARG A 46 -2.56 -9.25 -10.90
CA ARG A 46 -2.18 -8.03 -11.63
C ARG A 46 -0.67 -7.83 -11.50
N PRO A 47 0.16 -8.53 -12.27
CA PRO A 47 1.62 -8.55 -12.08
C PRO A 47 2.30 -7.17 -12.20
N GLU A 48 1.65 -6.19 -12.82
CA GLU A 48 2.07 -4.79 -12.88
C GLU A 48 1.85 -4.02 -11.57
N VAL A 49 1.06 -4.57 -10.63
CA VAL A 49 0.76 -3.92 -9.35
C VAL A 49 1.77 -4.33 -8.29
N ILE A 50 2.39 -3.33 -7.67
CA ILE A 50 3.26 -3.49 -6.51
C ILE A 50 2.54 -2.89 -5.31
N LEU A 51 2.38 -3.66 -4.24
CA LEU A 51 1.84 -3.21 -2.96
C LEU A 51 3.00 -2.94 -1.99
N SER A 52 3.14 -1.71 -1.50
CA SER A 52 3.91 -1.42 -0.29
C SER A 52 2.96 -1.39 0.90
N HIS A 53 3.07 -2.38 1.77
CA HIS A 53 2.27 -2.47 2.99
C HIS A 53 3.12 -2.12 4.20
N GLN A 54 2.59 -1.24 5.06
CA GLN A 54 3.32 -0.67 6.18
C GLN A 54 2.43 -0.59 7.43
N TRP A 55 3.06 -0.74 8.60
CA TRP A 55 2.46 -0.40 9.89
C TRP A 55 3.24 0.72 10.54
N TRP A 56 2.50 1.67 11.08
CA TRP A 56 3.03 2.83 11.77
C TRP A 56 2.51 2.87 13.20
N ALA A 57 3.34 3.35 14.12
CA ALA A 57 2.97 3.48 15.52
C ALA A 57 1.74 4.38 15.68
N ASP A 58 1.75 5.53 15.00
CA ASP A 58 0.74 6.58 15.08
C ASP A 58 0.66 7.40 13.77
N VAL A 59 -0.32 8.30 13.72
CA VAL A 59 -0.54 9.20 12.59
C VAL A 59 0.58 10.23 12.46
N GLU A 60 1.12 10.69 13.58
CA GLU A 60 2.17 11.72 13.64
C GLU A 60 3.46 11.24 12.98
N SER A 61 3.88 10.01 13.26
CA SER A 61 5.07 9.42 12.63
C SER A 61 4.87 9.20 11.13
N LEU A 62 3.67 8.80 10.70
CA LEU A 62 3.33 8.72 9.29
C LEU A 62 3.37 10.09 8.60
N ILE A 63 2.87 11.14 9.26
CA ILE A 63 2.92 12.52 8.72
C ILE A 63 4.36 13.00 8.63
N ARG A 64 5.19 12.80 9.67
CA ARG A 64 6.62 13.14 9.63
C ARG A 64 7.31 12.51 8.42
N TRP A 65 7.09 11.21 8.21
CA TRP A 65 7.64 10.51 7.06
C TRP A 65 7.13 11.05 5.73
N ARG A 66 5.82 11.28 5.60
CA ARG A 66 5.22 11.84 4.39
C ARG A 66 5.84 13.19 4.03
N THR A 67 6.13 14.03 5.03
CA THR A 67 6.68 15.38 4.84
C THR A 67 8.21 15.42 4.82
N HIS A 68 8.88 14.29 5.03
CA HIS A 68 10.34 14.21 4.99
C HIS A 68 10.88 14.64 3.62
N THR A 69 11.88 15.49 3.60
CA THR A 69 12.37 16.16 2.38
C THR A 69 12.72 15.20 1.24
N GLN A 70 13.50 14.17 1.54
CA GLN A 70 13.90 13.19 0.52
C GLN A 70 12.69 12.35 0.05
N HIS A 71 11.81 11.96 0.97
CA HIS A 71 10.59 11.22 0.62
C HIS A 71 9.68 12.05 -0.28
N ARG A 72 9.49 13.34 0.01
CA ARG A 72 8.72 14.26 -0.85
C ARG A 72 9.30 14.39 -2.25
N ALA A 73 10.62 14.47 -2.37
CA ALA A 73 11.28 14.51 -3.68
C ALA A 73 11.01 13.24 -4.50
N ILE A 74 11.10 12.07 -3.86
CA ILE A 74 10.82 10.78 -4.51
C ILE A 74 9.33 10.61 -4.83
N GLN A 75 8.42 11.05 -3.94
CA GLN A 75 6.98 11.06 -4.23
C GLN A 75 6.64 11.91 -5.45
N ARG A 76 7.28 13.10 -5.59
CA ARG A 76 7.12 13.95 -6.77
C ARG A 76 7.64 13.24 -8.03
N ALA A 77 8.88 12.76 -8.02
CA ALA A 77 9.45 12.04 -9.15
C ALA A 77 8.61 10.83 -9.56
N GLY A 78 8.12 10.06 -8.58
CA GLY A 78 7.22 8.95 -8.82
C GLY A 78 5.98 9.36 -9.61
N ARG A 79 5.28 10.39 -9.15
CA ARG A 79 4.05 10.89 -9.75
C ARG A 79 4.26 11.50 -11.14
N GLU A 80 5.35 12.21 -11.35
CA GLU A 80 5.62 12.95 -12.59
C GLU A 80 6.30 12.09 -13.67
N GLN A 81 7.07 11.05 -13.27
CA GLN A 81 8.00 10.39 -14.19
C GLN A 81 7.92 8.86 -14.18
N HIS A 82 7.42 8.22 -13.10
CA HIS A 82 7.60 6.78 -12.92
C HIS A 82 6.32 5.99 -12.75
N PHE A 83 5.19 6.64 -12.36
CA PHE A 83 3.95 5.92 -12.07
C PHE A 83 2.90 6.18 -13.14
N LYS A 84 2.27 5.10 -13.59
CA LYS A 84 1.07 5.15 -14.41
C LYS A 84 -0.15 5.50 -13.56
N ASP A 85 -0.24 4.89 -12.38
CA ASP A 85 -1.28 5.16 -11.38
C ASP A 85 -0.84 4.63 -10.01
N TYR A 86 -1.55 5.03 -8.96
CA TYR A 86 -1.49 4.43 -7.64
C TYR A 86 -2.81 4.62 -6.89
N ARG A 87 -3.06 3.72 -5.93
CA ARG A 87 -4.08 3.87 -4.89
C ARG A 87 -3.41 3.81 -3.52
N LEU A 88 -3.77 4.73 -2.64
CA LEU A 88 -3.26 4.76 -1.29
C LEU A 88 -4.41 4.74 -0.29
N ARG A 89 -4.41 3.71 0.58
CA ARG A 89 -5.40 3.52 1.64
C ARG A 89 -4.71 3.57 2.99
N ILE A 90 -5.30 4.29 3.93
CA ILE A 90 -4.76 4.49 5.28
C ILE A 90 -5.88 4.35 6.29
N GLY A 91 -5.59 3.69 7.41
CA GLY A 91 -6.53 3.61 8.51
C GLY A 91 -5.98 2.92 9.75
N PRO A 92 -6.60 3.13 10.91
CA PRO A 92 -6.24 2.44 12.14
C PRO A 92 -6.53 0.94 12.04
N ALA A 93 -5.67 0.14 12.67
CA ALA A 93 -6.00 -1.25 12.95
C ALA A 93 -7.13 -1.29 13.99
N VAL A 94 -8.09 -2.15 13.73
CA VAL A 94 -9.29 -2.33 14.55
C VAL A 94 -9.56 -3.83 14.76
N ASP A 95 -10.42 -4.15 15.72
CA ASP A 95 -10.92 -5.51 15.87
C ASP A 95 -11.91 -5.88 14.74
N ALA A 96 -12.21 -7.17 14.65
CA ALA A 96 -13.06 -7.72 13.59
C ALA A 96 -14.50 -7.15 13.64
N SER A 97 -15.03 -6.88 14.81
CA SER A 97 -16.40 -6.36 14.98
C SER A 97 -16.49 -4.92 14.48
N ARG A 98 -15.51 -4.10 14.81
CA ARG A 98 -15.40 -2.73 14.32
C ARG A 98 -15.22 -2.69 12.80
N ALA A 99 -14.33 -3.53 12.26
CA ALA A 99 -14.12 -3.60 10.83
C ALA A 99 -15.38 -4.02 10.07
N ALA A 100 -16.16 -4.98 10.61
CA ALA A 100 -17.39 -5.44 9.99
C ALA A 100 -18.51 -4.37 9.98
N SER A 101 -18.45 -3.39 10.89
CA SER A 101 -19.41 -2.29 10.98
C SER A 101 -18.94 -0.98 10.34
N ALA A 102 -17.70 -0.93 9.87
CA ALA A 102 -17.14 0.27 9.25
C ALA A 102 -17.64 0.44 7.81
N ASP A 103 -17.82 1.67 7.35
CA ASP A 103 -18.21 1.97 5.97
C ASP A 103 -17.18 1.46 4.96
N ARG A 104 -15.91 1.52 5.33
CA ARG A 104 -14.78 1.02 4.51
C ARG A 104 -13.82 0.24 5.41
N SER A 105 -13.61 -1.00 5.11
CA SER A 105 -12.66 -1.85 5.82
C SER A 105 -11.71 -2.56 4.87
N LEU A 106 -10.54 -2.93 5.39
CA LEU A 106 -9.55 -3.70 4.66
C LEU A 106 -9.04 -4.82 5.56
N TRP A 107 -9.17 -6.03 5.08
CA TRP A 107 -8.75 -7.24 5.77
C TRP A 107 -7.45 -7.75 5.15
N VAL A 108 -6.51 -8.09 6.00
CA VAL A 108 -5.19 -8.60 5.62
C VAL A 108 -4.96 -9.94 6.27
N LEU A 109 -4.73 -10.96 5.47
CA LEU A 109 -4.35 -12.29 5.93
C LEU A 109 -2.90 -12.56 5.51
N TYR A 110 -2.05 -12.86 6.49
CA TYR A 110 -0.63 -13.18 6.25
C TYR A 110 -0.45 -14.69 6.22
N HIS A 111 0.27 -15.18 5.23
CA HIS A 111 0.50 -16.61 5.01
C HIS A 111 1.99 -16.91 4.86
N ASP A 112 2.43 -18.00 5.49
CA ASP A 112 3.80 -18.51 5.40
C ASP A 112 4.02 -19.48 4.23
N THR A 113 2.93 -19.80 3.52
CA THR A 113 2.93 -20.62 2.32
C THR A 113 1.88 -20.05 1.36
N LYS A 114 1.98 -20.37 0.07
CA LYS A 114 0.98 -19.94 -0.91
C LYS A 114 -0.38 -20.51 -0.55
N PRO A 115 -1.37 -19.67 -0.19
CA PRO A 115 -2.72 -20.14 0.09
C PRO A 115 -3.42 -20.60 -1.19
N ALA A 116 -4.48 -21.39 -1.03
CA ALA A 116 -5.46 -21.58 -2.09
C ALA A 116 -6.01 -20.20 -2.50
N ARG A 117 -6.46 -20.05 -3.75
CA ARG A 117 -6.97 -18.77 -4.23
C ARG A 117 -8.12 -18.29 -3.34
N PRO A 118 -7.97 -17.11 -2.68
CA PRO A 118 -8.99 -16.65 -1.75
C PRO A 118 -10.25 -16.21 -2.50
N ALA A 119 -11.41 -16.58 -1.98
CA ALA A 119 -12.66 -16.00 -2.44
C ALA A 119 -12.73 -14.52 -2.01
N GLY A 120 -12.90 -13.62 -2.95
CA GLY A 120 -13.15 -12.19 -2.67
C GLY A 120 -11.94 -11.35 -2.24
N GLY A 121 -10.71 -11.88 -2.38
CA GLY A 121 -9.49 -11.14 -2.06
C GLY A 121 -8.44 -11.25 -3.15
N GLU A 122 -7.48 -10.34 -3.17
CA GLU A 122 -6.34 -10.34 -4.06
C GLU A 122 -5.12 -10.95 -3.37
N LEU A 123 -4.44 -11.86 -4.07
CA LEU A 123 -3.25 -12.54 -3.57
C LEU A 123 -1.99 -11.76 -3.98
N PHE A 124 -1.14 -11.50 -3.00
CA PHE A 124 0.15 -10.84 -3.15
C PHE A 124 1.28 -11.74 -2.66
N LYS A 125 2.40 -11.76 -3.40
CA LYS A 125 3.63 -12.46 -3.03
C LYS A 125 4.67 -11.45 -2.56
N SER A 126 5.30 -11.69 -1.41
CA SER A 126 6.39 -10.83 -0.92
C SER A 126 7.58 -10.84 -1.89
N VAL A 127 8.13 -9.65 -2.12
CA VAL A 127 9.33 -9.46 -2.96
C VAL A 127 10.60 -9.80 -2.19
N TYR A 128 10.61 -9.56 -0.88
CA TYR A 128 11.82 -9.68 -0.07
C TYR A 128 11.86 -10.91 0.83
N ARG A 129 10.71 -11.51 1.09
CA ARG A 129 10.59 -12.65 1.99
C ARG A 129 10.04 -13.86 1.23
N GLU A 130 10.91 -14.79 0.91
CA GLU A 130 10.54 -16.02 0.22
C GLU A 130 9.45 -16.78 0.99
N GLY A 131 8.49 -17.34 0.28
CA GLY A 131 7.39 -18.11 0.86
C GLY A 131 6.33 -17.29 1.61
N LYS A 132 6.48 -15.96 1.72
CA LYS A 132 5.50 -15.11 2.39
C LYS A 132 4.50 -14.53 1.39
N PHE A 133 3.23 -14.61 1.77
CA PHE A 133 2.11 -14.13 0.98
C PHE A 133 1.18 -13.28 1.84
N LEU A 134 0.38 -12.47 1.18
CA LEU A 134 -0.64 -11.64 1.77
C LEU A 134 -1.90 -11.71 0.90
N VAL A 135 -3.05 -11.88 1.54
CA VAL A 135 -4.34 -11.69 0.90
C VAL A 135 -4.93 -10.38 1.40
N LEU A 136 -5.33 -9.53 0.47
CA LEU A 136 -5.96 -8.24 0.74
C LEU A 136 -7.40 -8.27 0.28
N SER A 137 -8.36 -7.98 1.17
CA SER A 137 -9.79 -8.04 0.87
C SER A 137 -10.54 -6.87 1.49
N GLU A 138 -11.50 -6.31 0.77
CA GLU A 138 -12.46 -5.33 1.29
C GLU A 138 -13.65 -6.00 2.01
N GLN A 139 -13.73 -7.33 1.95
CA GLN A 139 -14.76 -8.11 2.63
C GLN A 139 -14.14 -8.94 3.75
N ALA A 140 -14.90 -9.12 4.83
CA ALA A 140 -14.50 -10.00 5.90
C ALA A 140 -14.28 -11.43 5.36
N PRO A 141 -13.17 -12.10 5.74
CA PRO A 141 -12.94 -13.48 5.32
C PRO A 141 -14.05 -14.39 5.87
N ALA A 142 -14.60 -15.23 4.99
CA ALA A 142 -15.69 -16.15 5.33
C ALA A 142 -15.26 -17.21 6.36
N ASP A 143 -14.00 -17.61 6.31
CA ASP A 143 -13.45 -18.60 7.24
C ASP A 143 -12.70 -17.91 8.39
N GLN A 144 -13.27 -18.04 9.60
CA GLN A 144 -12.66 -17.50 10.82
C GLN A 144 -11.58 -18.41 11.40
N ASN A 145 -11.45 -19.64 10.89
CA ASN A 145 -10.54 -20.68 11.41
C ASN A 145 -9.25 -20.85 10.60
N THR A 146 -8.90 -19.90 9.74
CA THR A 146 -7.62 -19.98 9.02
C THR A 146 -6.44 -19.81 10.00
N SER A 147 -5.40 -20.63 9.82
CA SER A 147 -4.12 -20.53 10.56
C SER A 147 -3.32 -19.25 10.21
N ALA A 148 -3.87 -18.40 9.35
CA ALA A 148 -3.26 -17.15 8.95
C ALA A 148 -3.35 -16.09 10.06
N ASP A 149 -2.24 -15.42 10.34
CA ASP A 149 -2.29 -14.16 11.10
C ASP A 149 -3.11 -13.14 10.32
N ARG A 150 -4.07 -12.49 10.99
CA ARG A 150 -4.99 -11.56 10.32
C ARG A 150 -5.04 -10.23 11.05
N LYS A 151 -5.20 -9.18 10.26
CA LYS A 151 -5.47 -7.83 10.76
C LYS A 151 -6.60 -7.20 9.97
N ALA A 152 -7.36 -6.34 10.64
CA ALA A 152 -8.39 -5.53 10.00
C ALA A 152 -8.10 -4.04 10.24
N PHE A 153 -8.45 -3.23 9.26
CA PHE A 153 -8.24 -1.79 9.27
C PHE A 153 -9.53 -1.07 8.86
N GLU A 154 -9.90 -0.05 9.61
CA GLU A 154 -10.94 0.88 9.20
C GLU A 154 -10.31 1.96 8.31
N ILE A 155 -10.69 2.01 7.03
CA ILE A 155 -10.05 2.91 6.07
C ILE A 155 -10.63 4.31 6.20
N THR A 156 -9.82 5.23 6.70
CA THR A 156 -10.16 6.64 6.91
C THR A 156 -9.75 7.55 5.77
N ARG A 157 -8.81 7.08 4.91
CA ARG A 157 -8.39 7.77 3.69
C ARG A 157 -8.18 6.77 2.56
N ASP A 158 -8.76 7.07 1.41
CA ASP A 158 -8.61 6.30 0.17
C ASP A 158 -8.56 7.26 -1.01
N TYR A 159 -7.45 7.29 -1.73
CA TYR A 159 -7.29 8.16 -2.88
C TYR A 159 -6.31 7.58 -3.90
N THR A 160 -6.48 7.97 -5.14
CA THR A 160 -5.61 7.57 -6.25
C THR A 160 -4.72 8.72 -6.72
N MET A 161 -3.95 8.49 -7.76
CA MET A 161 -3.15 9.52 -8.41
C MET A 161 -4.04 10.63 -9.00
N TYR A 162 -5.27 10.31 -9.39
CA TYR A 162 -6.20 11.20 -10.09
C TYR A 162 -7.40 11.60 -9.25
N GLU A 163 -7.94 10.71 -8.42
CA GLU A 163 -9.05 10.98 -7.50
C GLU A 163 -8.49 11.35 -6.14
N ARG A 164 -8.49 12.64 -5.84
CA ARG A 164 -7.70 13.19 -4.74
C ARG A 164 -8.50 13.89 -3.66
N ALA A 165 -9.81 13.63 -3.57
CA ALA A 165 -10.67 14.28 -2.57
C ALA A 165 -10.16 14.09 -1.12
N GLU A 166 -9.64 12.89 -0.81
CA GLU A 166 -9.09 12.57 0.52
C GLU A 166 -7.57 12.69 0.62
N ALA A 167 -6.90 13.08 -0.46
CA ALA A 167 -5.46 13.25 -0.47
C ALA A 167 -5.04 14.50 0.31
N PRO A 168 -3.81 14.50 0.87
CA PRO A 168 -3.23 15.73 1.41
C PRO A 168 -3.16 16.81 0.33
N GLN A 169 -3.60 18.04 0.67
CA GLN A 169 -3.70 19.13 -0.30
C GLN A 169 -2.35 19.64 -0.83
N GLU A 170 -1.26 19.30 -0.16
CA GLU A 170 0.10 19.66 -0.58
C GLU A 170 0.53 18.98 -1.90
N TYR A 171 -0.24 18.01 -2.38
CA TYR A 171 0.00 17.29 -3.62
C TYR A 171 -1.15 17.50 -4.59
N PRO A 172 -1.05 18.47 -5.51
CA PRO A 172 -2.10 18.72 -6.50
C PRO A 172 -2.31 17.49 -7.41
N PRO A 173 -3.47 17.37 -8.07
CA PRO A 173 -3.71 16.34 -9.07
C PRO A 173 -2.64 16.37 -10.17
N VAL A 174 -2.25 15.20 -10.66
CA VAL A 174 -1.43 15.10 -11.87
C VAL A 174 -2.38 15.17 -13.07
N MET A 175 -2.08 16.03 -14.03
CA MET A 175 -2.84 16.07 -15.29
C MET A 175 -2.61 14.75 -16.04
N ARG A 176 -3.68 14.06 -16.43
CA ARG A 176 -3.55 12.92 -17.37
C ARG A 176 -2.93 13.47 -18.66
N HIS A 177 -1.76 12.97 -19.03
CA HIS A 177 -1.29 13.17 -20.39
C HIS A 177 -2.31 12.50 -21.31
N GLN A 178 -3.16 13.28 -21.96
CA GLN A 178 -3.94 12.79 -23.09
C GLN A 178 -2.91 12.30 -24.11
N GLY A 179 -2.89 10.98 -24.35
CA GLY A 179 -1.97 10.38 -25.30
C GLY A 179 -2.04 11.15 -26.61
N ARG A 180 -0.92 11.63 -27.09
CA ARG A 180 -0.76 12.02 -28.48
C ARG A 180 -1.02 10.77 -29.31
N THR A 181 -2.25 10.66 -29.82
CA THR A 181 -2.51 9.82 -30.97
C THR A 181 -1.75 10.44 -32.14
N GLY A 182 -0.64 9.84 -32.50
CA GLY A 182 0.10 10.07 -33.72
C GLY A 182 0.13 8.78 -34.51
#